data_24d8b85c3adc875096a0b10d5dea258f
#
_entry.id   24d8b85c3adc875096a0b10d5dea258f
#
_cell.length_a   1.000
_cell.length_b   1.000
_cell.length_c   1.000
_cell.angle_alpha   90.00
_cell.angle_beta   90.00
_cell.angle_gamma   90.00
#
_symmetry.space_group_name_H-M   'P 1'
#
loop_
_entity.id
_entity.type
_entity.pdbx_description
1 polymer ?
#
loop_
_entity_poly.entity_id
_entity_poly.type
_entity_poly.pdbx_seq_one_letter_code
_entity_poly.pdbx_strand_id
1 'polypeptide(L)'
;MLIQIIFFLLSAPTWHTGEDTERSGTSWDAWLYSTLPNLDLKNTKIAIFGCGDQESYCDFYCDAAGELHDCFEAQGCKMGMGYTPTEGYNHVESKAERDGKFIGLMFDEDNQYDLSEERAKKWVAQLKEEGFF
;
A
#
# COMPACT_ATOMS: atom_id res chain seq x y z
N MET A 1 -23.67 23.53 -0.90
CA MET A 1 -22.74 22.74 -0.07
C MET A 1 -21.66 22.15 -0.95
N LEU A 2 -20.41 22.53 -0.72
CA LEU A 2 -19.27 21.96 -1.42
C LEU A 2 -18.89 20.65 -0.75
N ILE A 3 -19.00 19.54 -1.47
CA ILE A 3 -18.50 18.25 -1.01
C ILE A 3 -17.05 18.16 -1.47
N GLN A 4 -16.12 18.28 -0.55
CA GLN A 4 -14.71 18.11 -0.85
C GLN A 4 -14.37 16.63 -0.72
N ILE A 5 -14.07 15.99 -1.84
CA ILE A 5 -13.58 14.61 -1.84
C ILE A 5 -12.06 14.67 -1.72
N ILE A 6 -11.55 14.16 -0.62
CA ILE A 6 -10.12 14.10 -0.38
C ILE A 6 -9.65 12.67 -0.68
N PHE A 7 -8.53 12.55 -1.38
CA PHE A 7 -7.89 11.27 -1.62
C PHE A 7 -6.39 11.41 -1.43
N PHE A 8 -5.75 10.33 -0.98
CA PHE A 8 -4.30 10.26 -0.81
C PHE A 8 -3.73 9.03 -1.51
N LEU A 9 -2.64 9.24 -2.21
CA LEU A 9 -1.82 8.18 -2.76
C LEU A 9 -0.62 8.00 -1.83
N LEU A 10 -0.51 6.84 -1.21
CA LEU A 10 0.48 6.55 -0.18
C LEU A 10 1.50 5.53 -0.66
N SER A 11 2.73 5.70 -0.23
CA SER A 11 3.82 4.78 -0.55
C SER A 11 4.63 4.43 0.69
N ALA A 12 5.03 3.17 0.79
CA ALA A 12 5.96 2.70 1.80
C ALA A 12 7.08 1.89 1.15
N PRO A 13 8.32 2.03 1.63
CA PRO A 13 9.44 1.21 1.16
C PRO A 13 9.33 -0.22 1.71
N THR A 14 10.11 -1.11 1.14
CA THR A 14 10.17 -2.52 1.54
C THR A 14 10.84 -2.75 2.87
N TRP A 15 11.55 -1.78 3.38
CA TRP A 15 12.33 -1.99 4.58
C TRP A 15 11.43 -2.59 5.66
N HIS A 16 11.94 -3.66 6.25
CA HIS A 16 11.22 -4.44 7.23
C HIS A 16 12.06 -4.52 8.50
N THR A 17 11.53 -4.02 9.60
CA THR A 17 12.21 -4.00 10.88
C THR A 17 12.20 -5.36 11.58
N GLY A 18 11.37 -6.29 11.14
CA GLY A 18 11.14 -7.58 11.79
C GLY A 18 10.02 -7.56 12.82
N GLU A 19 9.43 -6.38 13.06
CA GLU A 19 8.40 -6.21 14.06
C GLU A 19 6.98 -6.35 13.50
N ASP A 20 5.99 -6.51 14.36
CA ASP A 20 4.58 -6.54 13.98
C ASP A 20 4.03 -5.16 13.62
N THR A 21 4.64 -4.11 14.16
CA THR A 21 4.31 -2.71 13.90
C THR A 21 5.57 -1.92 13.61
N GLU A 22 5.41 -0.70 13.08
CA GLU A 22 6.54 0.19 12.80
C GLU A 22 7.57 -0.45 11.87
N ARG A 23 7.08 -1.02 10.77
CA ARG A 23 7.88 -1.88 9.88
C ARG A 23 8.70 -1.14 8.84
N SER A 24 8.36 0.11 8.54
CA SER A 24 8.94 0.79 7.38
C SER A 24 10.38 1.25 7.59
N GLY A 25 10.82 1.43 8.84
CA GLY A 25 12.11 2.03 9.16
C GLY A 25 12.17 3.51 8.76
N THR A 26 11.03 4.17 8.60
CA THR A 26 10.91 5.57 8.17
C THR A 26 10.10 6.39 9.17
N SER A 27 9.91 7.68 8.87
CA SER A 27 9.06 8.57 9.66
C SER A 27 7.59 8.09 9.74
N TRP A 28 7.15 7.22 8.84
CA TRP A 28 5.84 6.58 8.92
C TRP A 28 5.65 5.88 10.26
N ASP A 29 6.68 5.22 10.77
CA ASP A 29 6.58 4.40 11.97
C ASP A 29 6.06 5.19 13.17
N ALA A 30 6.61 6.38 13.40
CA ALA A 30 6.12 7.25 14.48
C ALA A 30 4.78 7.93 14.10
N TRP A 31 4.67 8.42 12.88
CA TRP A 31 3.52 9.18 12.42
C TRP A 31 2.21 8.39 12.48
N LEU A 32 2.24 7.13 12.05
CA LEU A 32 1.06 6.26 12.01
C LEU A 32 0.42 6.06 13.40
N TYR A 33 1.22 6.07 14.45
CA TYR A 33 0.76 5.78 15.81
C TYR A 33 0.63 7.01 16.71
N SER A 34 1.25 8.13 16.35
CA SER A 34 1.19 9.35 17.14
C SER A 34 0.35 10.46 16.51
N THR A 35 0.39 10.62 15.21
CA THR A 35 -0.28 11.73 14.50
C THR A 35 -1.58 11.29 13.85
N LEU A 36 -1.56 10.19 13.10
CA LEU A 36 -2.73 9.70 12.36
C LEU A 36 -3.98 9.53 13.25
N PRO A 37 -3.88 8.95 14.46
CA PRO A 37 -5.08 8.75 15.30
C PRO A 37 -5.82 10.04 15.69
N ASN A 38 -5.17 11.18 15.56
CA ASN A 38 -5.74 12.49 15.89
C ASN A 38 -6.33 13.22 14.68
N LEU A 39 -6.26 12.63 13.50
CA LEU A 39 -6.77 13.24 12.27
C LEU A 39 -8.16 12.73 11.93
N ASP A 40 -9.03 13.63 11.47
CA ASP A 40 -10.33 13.25 10.92
C ASP A 40 -10.18 13.00 9.42
N LEU A 41 -10.01 11.74 9.07
CA LEU A 41 -9.88 11.28 7.68
C LEU A 41 -11.05 10.39 7.24
N LYS A 42 -12.16 10.49 7.94
CA LYS A 42 -13.35 9.70 7.65
C LYS A 42 -13.81 9.90 6.19
N ASN A 43 -14.01 8.79 5.50
CA ASN A 43 -14.39 8.77 4.08
C ASN A 43 -13.34 9.31 3.11
N THR A 44 -12.14 9.62 3.56
CA THR A 44 -11.02 9.93 2.67
C THR A 44 -10.65 8.69 1.87
N LYS A 45 -10.53 8.83 0.57
CA LYS A 45 -10.13 7.72 -0.31
C LYS A 45 -8.63 7.49 -0.22
N ILE A 46 -8.23 6.24 -0.02
CA ILE A 46 -6.83 5.84 0.09
C ILE A 46 -6.50 4.81 -0.98
N ALA A 47 -5.39 5.01 -1.67
CA ALA A 47 -4.77 4.01 -2.52
C ALA A 47 -3.29 3.91 -2.15
N ILE A 48 -2.76 2.70 -2.12
CA ILE A 48 -1.42 2.40 -1.60
C ILE A 48 -0.60 1.72 -2.69
N PHE A 49 0.66 2.12 -2.81
CA PHE A 49 1.63 1.33 -3.54
C PHE A 49 2.86 1.10 -2.64
N GLY A 50 3.53 0.00 -2.88
CA GLY A 50 4.73 -0.36 -2.15
C GLY A 50 5.85 -0.73 -3.11
N CYS A 51 7.05 -0.85 -2.61
CA CYS A 51 8.20 -1.32 -3.36
C CYS A 51 8.96 -2.34 -2.53
N GLY A 52 9.35 -3.45 -3.15
CA GLY A 52 9.97 -4.54 -2.45
C GLY A 52 10.91 -5.40 -3.28
N ASP A 53 11.72 -6.21 -2.57
CA ASP A 53 12.53 -7.26 -3.15
C ASP A 53 11.92 -8.61 -2.76
N GLN A 54 11.10 -9.17 -3.65
CA GLN A 54 10.33 -10.39 -3.37
C GLN A 54 11.18 -11.66 -3.30
N GLU A 55 12.42 -11.61 -3.75
CA GLU A 55 13.32 -12.77 -3.68
C GLU A 55 14.16 -12.77 -2.41
N SER A 56 14.77 -11.64 -2.08
CA SER A 56 15.60 -11.50 -0.87
C SER A 56 14.77 -11.45 0.42
N TYR A 57 13.54 -10.92 0.33
CA TYR A 57 12.62 -10.77 1.46
C TYR A 57 11.28 -11.44 1.18
N CYS A 58 11.33 -12.68 0.71
CA CYS A 58 10.15 -13.40 0.22
C CYS A 58 9.06 -13.63 1.27
N ASP A 59 9.41 -13.68 2.56
CA ASP A 59 8.44 -13.87 3.65
C ASP A 59 7.90 -12.56 4.22
N PHE A 60 8.40 -11.42 3.75
CA PHE A 60 8.06 -10.09 4.28
C PHE A 60 7.83 -9.06 3.17
N TYR A 61 7.52 -9.54 1.98
CA TYR A 61 7.42 -8.67 0.81
C TYR A 61 6.38 -7.56 1.00
N CYS A 62 6.83 -6.31 0.95
CA CYS A 62 5.98 -5.12 1.09
C CYS A 62 5.13 -5.07 2.37
N ASP A 63 5.60 -5.64 3.46
CA ASP A 63 4.85 -5.66 4.73
C ASP A 63 4.48 -4.28 5.25
N ALA A 64 5.34 -3.28 5.02
CA ALA A 64 5.06 -1.90 5.42
C ALA A 64 3.82 -1.32 4.73
N ALA A 65 3.55 -1.71 3.48
CA ALA A 65 2.32 -1.29 2.79
C ALA A 65 1.08 -1.88 3.47
N GLY A 66 1.17 -3.10 3.97
CA GLY A 66 0.10 -3.72 4.75
C GLY A 66 -0.18 -2.97 6.05
N GLU A 67 0.87 -2.50 6.72
CA GLU A 67 0.72 -1.68 7.93
C GLU A 67 0.04 -0.34 7.63
N LEU A 68 0.44 0.34 6.56
CA LEU A 68 -0.24 1.57 6.11
C LEU A 68 -1.73 1.32 5.92
N HIS A 69 -2.08 0.26 5.21
CA HIS A 69 -3.46 -0.10 4.96
C HIS A 69 -4.25 -0.22 6.27
N ASP A 70 -3.74 -1.00 7.21
CA ASP A 70 -4.45 -1.26 8.47
C ASP A 70 -4.62 0.01 9.31
N CYS A 71 -3.60 0.85 9.37
CA CYS A 71 -3.66 2.09 10.14
C CYS A 71 -4.67 3.09 9.55
N PHE A 72 -4.70 3.24 8.23
CA PHE A 72 -5.66 4.14 7.57
C PHE A 72 -7.08 3.58 7.61
N GLU A 73 -7.23 2.26 7.48
CA GLU A 73 -8.53 1.61 7.63
C GLU A 73 -9.09 1.84 9.03
N ALA A 74 -8.27 1.67 10.07
CA ALA A 74 -8.66 1.90 11.46
C ALA A 74 -9.08 3.36 11.71
N GLN A 75 -8.56 4.30 10.92
CA GLN A 75 -8.91 5.72 11.00
C GLN A 75 -10.20 6.08 10.25
N GLY A 76 -10.88 5.10 9.67
CA GLY A 76 -12.15 5.31 8.98
C GLY A 76 -12.03 5.76 7.53
N CYS A 77 -10.85 5.63 6.94
CA CYS A 77 -10.63 5.94 5.52
C CYS A 77 -11.35 4.94 4.61
N LYS A 78 -11.66 5.38 3.40
CA LYS A 78 -12.27 4.54 2.38
C LYS A 78 -11.19 3.74 1.66
N MET A 79 -11.09 2.47 2.00
CA MET A 79 -10.15 1.51 1.41
C MET A 79 -10.81 0.75 0.25
N GLY A 80 -10.09 -0.19 -0.34
CA GLY A 80 -10.61 -1.08 -1.37
C GLY A 80 -10.32 -0.63 -2.80
N MET A 81 -9.70 0.52 -2.98
CA MET A 81 -9.32 1.02 -4.31
C MET A 81 -7.88 0.65 -4.64
N GLY A 82 -7.63 0.30 -5.90
CA GLY A 82 -6.30 -0.04 -6.37
C GLY A 82 -5.79 -1.41 -5.93
N TYR A 83 -6.65 -2.29 -5.48
CA TYR A 83 -6.25 -3.66 -5.13
C TYR A 83 -5.89 -4.40 -6.42
N THR A 84 -4.80 -5.18 -6.38
CA THR A 84 -4.27 -5.86 -7.56
C THR A 84 -4.07 -7.35 -7.33
N PRO A 85 -4.12 -8.18 -8.40
CA PRO A 85 -3.86 -9.60 -8.25
C PRO A 85 -2.39 -9.89 -7.95
N THR A 86 -2.12 -11.01 -7.30
CA THR A 86 -0.76 -11.46 -6.95
C THR A 86 -0.09 -12.26 -8.08
N GLU A 87 -0.79 -12.48 -9.18
CA GLU A 87 -0.25 -13.21 -10.32
C GLU A 87 1.01 -12.53 -10.87
N GLY A 88 2.05 -13.32 -11.14
CA GLY A 88 3.32 -12.81 -11.65
C GLY A 88 4.33 -12.44 -10.58
N TYR A 89 4.01 -12.60 -9.30
CA TYR A 89 4.91 -12.38 -8.18
C TYR A 89 5.42 -13.72 -7.62
N ASN A 90 6.63 -13.71 -7.08
CA ASN A 90 7.32 -14.91 -6.57
C ASN A 90 7.54 -14.90 -5.05
N HIS A 91 6.95 -13.95 -4.33
CA HIS A 91 7.04 -13.90 -2.87
C HIS A 91 6.33 -15.11 -2.24
N VAL A 92 6.68 -15.42 -1.00
CA VAL A 92 6.06 -16.48 -0.21
C VAL A 92 4.94 -15.91 0.64
N GLU A 93 5.23 -14.85 1.37
CA GLU A 93 4.30 -14.19 2.28
C GLU A 93 4.40 -12.67 2.17
N SER A 94 3.27 -12.00 2.36
CA SER A 94 3.21 -10.55 2.42
C SER A 94 2.01 -10.10 3.27
N LYS A 95 2.24 -9.15 4.18
CA LYS A 95 1.16 -8.53 4.94
C LYS A 95 0.33 -7.55 4.09
N ALA A 96 0.82 -7.22 2.88
CA ALA A 96 0.06 -6.49 1.88
C ALA A 96 -0.90 -7.37 1.08
N GLU A 97 -0.79 -8.70 1.21
CA GLU A 97 -1.67 -9.66 0.53
C GLU A 97 -2.81 -10.07 1.44
N ARG A 98 -4.03 -9.91 0.97
CA ARG A 98 -5.26 -10.27 1.67
C ARG A 98 -6.22 -10.94 0.70
N ASP A 99 -6.69 -12.14 1.03
CA ASP A 99 -7.65 -12.88 0.23
C ASP A 99 -7.21 -13.07 -1.24
N GLY A 100 -5.93 -13.32 -1.46
CA GLY A 100 -5.36 -13.57 -2.78
C GLY A 100 -5.11 -12.33 -3.62
N LYS A 101 -5.19 -11.13 -3.03
CA LYS A 101 -4.90 -9.86 -3.68
C LYS A 101 -3.98 -9.00 -2.82
N PHE A 102 -3.17 -8.16 -3.48
CA PHE A 102 -2.50 -7.06 -2.80
C PHE A 102 -3.50 -5.93 -2.52
N ILE A 103 -3.33 -5.27 -1.37
CA ILE A 103 -4.13 -4.10 -0.99
C ILE A 103 -3.74 -2.81 -1.73
N GLY A 104 -2.98 -2.94 -2.76
CA GLY A 104 -2.50 -1.86 -3.60
C GLY A 104 -1.64 -2.39 -4.73
N LEU A 105 -0.76 -1.57 -5.27
CA LEU A 105 0.20 -2.00 -6.29
C LEU A 105 1.58 -2.18 -5.66
N MET A 106 2.17 -3.37 -5.82
CA MET A 106 3.50 -3.68 -5.31
C MET A 106 4.51 -3.74 -6.46
N PHE A 107 5.59 -2.97 -6.31
CA PHE A 107 6.71 -2.93 -7.27
C PHE A 107 7.89 -3.76 -6.78
N ASP A 108 8.71 -4.18 -7.69
CA ASP A 108 9.98 -4.85 -7.40
C ASP A 108 11.04 -4.40 -8.41
N GLU A 109 11.80 -3.37 -8.05
CA GLU A 109 12.84 -2.81 -8.91
C GLU A 109 14.10 -3.66 -8.95
N ASP A 110 14.27 -4.59 -7.99
CA ASP A 110 15.42 -5.48 -7.94
C ASP A 110 15.27 -6.67 -8.89
N ASN A 111 14.08 -7.24 -8.99
CA ASN A 111 13.83 -8.48 -9.73
C ASN A 111 12.92 -8.28 -10.95
N GLN A 112 12.05 -7.26 -10.94
CA GLN A 112 11.04 -7.04 -11.99
C GLN A 112 10.95 -5.58 -12.42
N TYR A 113 12.07 -4.85 -12.47
CA TYR A 113 12.10 -3.45 -12.89
C TYR A 113 11.48 -3.21 -14.28
N ASP A 114 11.59 -4.19 -15.17
CA ASP A 114 11.03 -4.14 -16.51
C ASP A 114 9.50 -4.14 -16.56
N LEU A 115 8.84 -4.54 -15.45
CA LEU A 115 7.39 -4.58 -15.35
C LEU A 115 6.80 -3.32 -14.68
N SER A 116 7.64 -2.49 -14.06
CA SER A 116 7.17 -1.37 -13.23
C SER A 116 6.37 -0.34 -14.01
N GLU A 117 6.84 0.06 -15.19
CA GLU A 117 6.14 1.08 -15.99
C GLU A 117 4.76 0.61 -16.42
N GLU A 118 4.64 -0.61 -16.89
CA GLU A 118 3.36 -1.18 -17.33
C GLU A 118 2.40 -1.35 -16.13
N ARG A 119 2.91 -1.84 -15.01
CA ARG A 119 2.14 -1.96 -13.77
C ARG A 119 1.59 -0.61 -13.34
N ALA A 120 2.42 0.42 -13.34
CA ALA A 120 2.01 1.77 -12.97
C ALA A 120 0.92 2.32 -13.89
N LYS A 121 1.08 2.16 -15.20
CA LYS A 121 0.09 2.63 -16.19
C LYS A 121 -1.26 1.93 -16.03
N LYS A 122 -1.26 0.62 -15.88
CA LYS A 122 -2.47 -0.17 -15.66
C LYS A 122 -3.17 0.23 -14.37
N TRP A 123 -2.40 0.46 -13.32
CA TRP A 123 -2.93 0.81 -12.01
C TRP A 123 -3.58 2.19 -12.00
N VAL A 124 -2.95 3.17 -12.63
CA VAL A 124 -3.54 4.51 -12.76
C VAL A 124 -4.86 4.46 -13.52
N ALA A 125 -4.92 3.67 -14.59
CA ALA A 125 -6.16 3.46 -15.34
C ALA A 125 -7.23 2.78 -14.47
N GLN A 126 -6.84 1.79 -13.69
CA GLN A 126 -7.73 1.11 -12.74
C GLN A 126 -8.28 2.07 -11.69
N LEU A 127 -7.44 2.88 -11.09
CA LEU A 127 -7.84 3.87 -10.08
C LEU A 127 -8.86 4.87 -10.66
N LYS A 128 -8.63 5.31 -11.88
CA LYS A 128 -9.56 6.20 -12.58
C LYS A 128 -10.92 5.52 -12.81
N GLU A 129 -10.89 4.28 -13.26
CA GLU A 129 -12.10 3.48 -13.51
C GLU A 129 -12.87 3.20 -12.22
N GLU A 130 -12.17 2.99 -11.10
CA GLU A 130 -12.76 2.78 -9.78
C GLU A 130 -13.28 4.07 -9.14
N GLY A 131 -13.04 5.23 -9.73
CA GLY A 131 -13.50 6.50 -9.21
C GLY A 131 -12.62 7.07 -8.10
N PHE A 132 -11.34 6.68 -8.04
CA PHE A 132 -10.41 7.23 -7.06
C PHE A 132 -10.17 8.72 -7.31
N PHE A 133 -10.06 9.10 -8.58
CA PHE A 133 -9.95 10.50 -9.01
C PHE A 133 -10.72 10.77 -10.31
#